data_04f50820c6e36f4a0f7d1b5399ac1249
#
_entry.id   04f50820c6e36f4a0f7d1b5399ac1249
#
_cell.length_a   1.000
_cell.length_b   1.000
_cell.length_c   1.000
_cell.angle_alpha   90.00
_cell.angle_beta   90.00
_cell.angle_gamma   90.00
#
_symmetry.space_group_name_H-M   'P 1'
#
loop_
_entity.id
_entity.type
_entity.pdbx_description
1 polymer ?
#
loop_
_entity_poly.entity_id
_entity_poly.type
_entity_poly.pdbx_seq_one_letter_code
_entity_poly.pdbx_strand_id
1 'polypeptide(L)'
;MKQGTKIITLDNGYHLWTNTQGEGDIHLLALHGGPGGNHEYWEDAAEQLKKQGLNVQVTMYDQLGSLYSDQPDYSDPEIAQKYLTYEYFLDEVDEVREKLGLDNFYLIGQSWGGLLVQEYAVKYGKHLKGAIISSMVDEIDEYVDSVNRRRQEVLPQTEIDFMHECEKNNDYDNQRYQEDVQILNINFVDRKQPSKLYHLKDLGGSAVYNVFQGDNEFVITGKLK
;
A
#
# COMPACT_ATOMS: atom_id res chain seq x y z
N MET A 1 17.26 -15.99 -1.06
CA MET A 1 17.45 -15.40 -2.42
C MET A 1 18.78 -14.64 -2.50
N LYS A 2 19.24 -14.25 -3.70
CA LYS A 2 20.41 -13.37 -3.84
C LYS A 2 19.98 -11.93 -3.46
N GLN A 3 20.77 -11.28 -2.61
CA GLN A 3 20.53 -9.90 -2.20
C GLN A 3 20.76 -8.91 -3.35
N GLY A 4 20.14 -7.74 -3.24
CA GLY A 4 20.27 -6.61 -4.16
C GLY A 4 19.06 -6.44 -5.08
N THR A 5 19.19 -5.48 -5.98
CA THR A 5 18.16 -5.14 -6.96
C THR A 5 18.07 -6.17 -8.09
N LYS A 6 16.84 -6.49 -8.47
CA LYS A 6 16.51 -7.31 -9.63
C LYS A 6 15.29 -6.70 -10.32
N ILE A 7 15.37 -6.60 -11.65
CA ILE A 7 14.19 -6.30 -12.47
C ILE A 7 13.58 -7.64 -12.89
N ILE A 8 12.30 -7.81 -12.63
CA ILE A 8 11.53 -8.96 -13.11
C ILE A 8 10.62 -8.53 -14.27
N THR A 9 10.39 -9.45 -15.20
CA THR A 9 9.48 -9.22 -16.32
C THR A 9 8.20 -10.00 -16.08
N LEU A 10 7.07 -9.31 -16.04
CA LEU A 10 5.75 -9.90 -15.94
C LEU A 10 5.34 -10.55 -17.27
N ASP A 11 4.36 -11.47 -17.22
CA ASP A 11 3.86 -12.16 -18.41
C ASP A 11 3.20 -11.23 -19.42
N ASN A 12 2.72 -10.06 -18.96
CA ASN A 12 2.22 -8.98 -19.81
C ASN A 12 3.31 -8.13 -20.47
N GLY A 13 4.59 -8.38 -20.17
CA GLY A 13 5.75 -7.70 -20.73
C GLY A 13 6.26 -6.50 -19.93
N TYR A 14 5.52 -6.00 -18.94
CA TYR A 14 6.01 -4.94 -18.05
C TYR A 14 7.11 -5.43 -17.12
N HIS A 15 7.91 -4.47 -16.64
CA HIS A 15 9.02 -4.70 -15.74
C HIS A 15 8.74 -4.12 -14.37
N LEU A 16 9.00 -4.91 -13.33
CA LEU A 16 8.93 -4.45 -11.96
C LEU A 16 10.31 -4.44 -11.31
N TRP A 17 10.56 -3.38 -10.58
CA TRP A 17 11.73 -3.25 -9.72
C TRP A 17 11.50 -4.00 -8.41
N THR A 18 12.49 -4.81 -8.05
CA THR A 18 12.50 -5.51 -6.76
C THR A 18 13.85 -5.35 -6.08
N ASN A 19 13.86 -5.38 -4.75
CA ASN A 19 15.09 -5.39 -3.96
C ASN A 19 14.96 -6.37 -2.80
N THR A 20 15.99 -7.22 -2.61
CA THR A 20 16.07 -8.16 -1.50
C THR A 20 17.22 -7.78 -0.58
N GLN A 21 16.93 -7.67 0.70
CA GLN A 21 17.88 -7.33 1.75
C GLN A 21 17.82 -8.35 2.89
N GLY A 22 18.88 -8.38 3.69
CA GLY A 22 18.96 -9.29 4.85
C GLY A 22 19.32 -10.71 4.48
N GLU A 23 19.47 -11.55 5.51
CA GLU A 23 19.91 -12.94 5.43
C GLU A 23 19.02 -13.81 6.31
N GLY A 24 18.89 -15.09 5.99
CA GLY A 24 18.16 -16.09 6.78
C GLY A 24 17.18 -16.91 5.96
N ASP A 25 16.55 -17.86 6.64
CA ASP A 25 15.58 -18.79 6.03
C ASP A 25 14.14 -18.31 6.09
N ILE A 26 13.91 -17.15 6.72
CA ILE A 26 12.61 -16.50 6.76
C ILE A 26 12.55 -15.52 5.58
N HIS A 27 11.59 -15.71 4.69
CA HIS A 27 11.34 -14.82 3.57
C HIS A 27 10.11 -13.97 3.84
N LEU A 28 10.25 -12.66 3.73
CA LEU A 28 9.20 -11.66 3.87
C LEU A 28 9.08 -10.87 2.56
N LEU A 29 7.93 -10.95 1.90
CA LEU A 29 7.59 -10.09 0.77
C LEU A 29 6.81 -8.90 1.31
N ALA A 30 7.25 -7.69 1.00
CA ALA A 30 6.70 -6.45 1.52
C ALA A 30 5.99 -5.64 0.43
N LEU A 31 4.71 -5.34 0.68
CA LEU A 31 3.84 -4.58 -0.21
C LEU A 31 3.69 -3.15 0.28
N HIS A 32 3.96 -2.19 -0.57
CA HIS A 32 3.73 -0.79 -0.25
C HIS A 32 2.25 -0.41 -0.29
N GLY A 33 1.94 0.70 0.36
CA GLY A 33 0.62 1.31 0.40
C GLY A 33 0.38 2.31 -0.73
N GLY A 34 -0.52 3.20 -0.51
CA GLY A 34 -1.04 4.17 -1.45
C GLY A 34 -2.52 3.94 -1.68
N PRO A 35 -2.97 3.34 -2.79
CA PRO A 35 -2.22 2.72 -3.91
C PRO A 35 -1.28 3.69 -4.62
N GLY A 36 -0.33 3.15 -5.39
CA GLY A 36 0.65 3.98 -6.11
C GLY A 36 1.74 4.61 -5.24
N GLY A 37 1.95 4.11 -4.01
CA GLY A 37 3.12 4.43 -3.22
C GLY A 37 4.38 3.75 -3.77
N ASN A 38 5.37 3.52 -2.92
CA ASN A 38 6.61 2.87 -3.30
C ASN A 38 7.26 2.14 -2.12
N HIS A 39 8.38 1.47 -2.37
CA HIS A 39 9.10 0.63 -1.42
C HIS A 39 9.85 1.38 -0.31
N GLU A 40 10.10 2.69 -0.42
CA GLU A 40 11.11 3.42 0.39
C GLU A 40 10.97 3.22 1.90
N TYR A 41 9.76 3.10 2.42
CA TYR A 41 9.57 2.91 3.86
C TYR A 41 9.84 1.47 4.35
N TRP A 42 10.08 0.53 3.44
CA TRP A 42 10.53 -0.83 3.75
C TRP A 42 12.06 -1.00 3.75
N GLU A 43 12.83 0.00 3.27
CA GLU A 43 14.28 -0.10 3.09
C GLU A 43 15.05 -0.47 4.37
N ASP A 44 14.57 -0.03 5.53
CA ASP A 44 15.21 -0.32 6.81
C ASP A 44 14.72 -1.65 7.45
N ALA A 45 13.72 -2.31 6.88
CA ALA A 45 13.01 -3.41 7.55
C ALA A 45 13.93 -4.58 7.92
N ALA A 46 14.80 -5.02 7.00
CA ALA A 46 15.72 -6.12 7.25
C ALA A 46 16.72 -5.78 8.38
N GLU A 47 17.23 -4.54 8.39
CA GLU A 47 18.15 -4.06 9.42
C GLU A 47 17.47 -3.97 10.80
N GLN A 48 16.24 -3.45 10.85
CA GLN A 48 15.49 -3.32 12.10
C GLN A 48 15.13 -4.69 12.67
N LEU A 49 14.72 -5.64 11.85
CA LEU A 49 14.47 -7.03 12.27
C LEU A 49 15.74 -7.70 12.80
N LYS A 50 16.88 -7.50 12.13
CA LYS A 50 18.18 -8.00 12.58
C LYS A 50 18.58 -7.44 13.95
N LYS A 51 18.33 -6.14 14.22
CA LYS A 51 18.57 -5.53 15.54
C LYS A 51 17.72 -6.17 16.65
N GLN A 52 16.57 -6.76 16.29
CA GLN A 52 15.72 -7.53 17.22
C GLN A 52 16.06 -9.02 17.29
N GLY A 53 17.17 -9.45 16.67
CA GLY A 53 17.62 -10.82 16.68
C GLY A 53 16.93 -11.74 15.66
N LEU A 54 16.20 -11.16 14.70
CA LEU A 54 15.53 -11.90 13.64
C LEU A 54 16.30 -11.80 12.33
N ASN A 55 16.76 -12.94 11.82
CA ASN A 55 17.41 -13.02 10.51
C ASN A 55 16.36 -13.30 9.44
N VAL A 56 15.98 -12.26 8.70
CA VAL A 56 14.91 -12.29 7.70
C VAL A 56 15.44 -11.74 6.39
N GLN A 57 15.13 -12.42 5.29
CA GLN A 57 15.24 -11.83 3.96
C GLN A 57 13.97 -11.05 3.65
N VAL A 58 14.08 -9.74 3.53
CA VAL A 58 12.99 -8.85 3.13
C VAL A 58 13.13 -8.52 1.66
N THR A 59 12.14 -8.88 0.87
CA THR A 59 12.01 -8.45 -0.52
C THR A 59 10.89 -7.43 -0.61
N MET A 60 11.21 -6.28 -1.16
CA MET A 60 10.27 -5.21 -1.47
C MET A 60 10.21 -5.01 -3.00
N TYR A 61 9.11 -4.52 -3.51
CA TYR A 61 9.01 -4.15 -4.92
C TYR A 61 8.09 -2.95 -5.11
N ASP A 62 8.28 -2.25 -6.21
CA ASP A 62 7.36 -1.22 -6.66
C ASP A 62 6.30 -1.85 -7.57
N GLN A 63 5.03 -1.69 -7.21
CA GLN A 63 3.90 -2.17 -8.02
C GLN A 63 3.86 -1.47 -9.37
N LEU A 64 3.19 -2.04 -10.37
CA LEU A 64 3.07 -1.42 -11.68
C LEU A 64 2.50 0.02 -11.58
N GLY A 65 3.15 0.96 -12.24
CA GLY A 65 2.83 2.37 -12.15
C GLY A 65 3.49 3.10 -10.98
N SER A 66 4.38 2.43 -10.23
CA SER A 66 5.06 3.02 -9.07
C SER A 66 6.57 3.15 -9.32
N LEU A 67 7.13 4.24 -8.84
CA LEU A 67 8.55 4.66 -8.76
C LEU A 67 9.48 4.07 -9.84
N TYR A 68 10.14 2.94 -9.57
CA TYR A 68 11.16 2.34 -10.46
C TYR A 68 10.60 1.21 -11.34
N SER A 69 9.33 0.88 -11.19
CA SER A 69 8.64 -0.04 -12.09
C SER A 69 8.11 0.67 -13.33
N ASP A 70 7.74 -0.10 -14.34
CA ASP A 70 7.19 0.47 -15.57
C ASP A 70 5.93 1.30 -15.28
N GLN A 71 5.77 2.37 -16.06
CA GLN A 71 4.70 3.36 -15.94
C GLN A 71 3.77 3.24 -17.17
N PRO A 72 2.69 2.45 -17.10
CA PRO A 72 1.73 2.39 -18.18
C PRO A 72 1.08 3.75 -18.47
N ASP A 73 0.72 4.01 -19.71
CA ASP A 73 -0.06 5.20 -20.04
C ASP A 73 -1.53 5.04 -19.62
N TYR A 74 -1.82 5.35 -18.38
CA TYR A 74 -3.17 5.29 -17.83
C TYR A 74 -4.14 6.37 -18.38
N SER A 75 -3.67 7.28 -19.23
CA SER A 75 -4.56 8.15 -19.99
C SER A 75 -5.28 7.42 -21.12
N ASP A 76 -4.74 6.26 -21.54
CA ASP A 76 -5.41 5.31 -22.43
C ASP A 76 -6.48 4.51 -21.65
N PRO A 77 -7.77 4.67 -21.98
CA PRO A 77 -8.85 3.97 -21.29
C PRO A 77 -8.75 2.45 -21.31
N GLU A 78 -8.19 1.85 -22.39
CA GLU A 78 -8.03 0.40 -22.49
C GLU A 78 -6.97 -0.11 -21.52
N ILE A 79 -5.87 0.65 -21.38
CA ILE A 79 -4.80 0.36 -20.42
C ILE A 79 -5.32 0.55 -18.98
N ALA A 80 -6.00 1.67 -18.72
CA ALA A 80 -6.56 1.95 -17.41
C ALA A 80 -7.56 0.85 -16.99
N GLN A 81 -8.51 0.49 -17.84
CA GLN A 81 -9.50 -0.55 -17.56
C GLN A 81 -8.85 -1.91 -17.29
N LYS A 82 -7.75 -2.23 -17.95
CA LYS A 82 -7.08 -3.51 -17.82
C LYS A 82 -6.24 -3.63 -16.54
N TYR A 83 -5.56 -2.56 -16.13
CA TYR A 83 -4.53 -2.63 -15.10
C TYR A 83 -4.90 -1.91 -13.81
N LEU A 84 -5.86 -0.98 -13.82
CA LEU A 84 -6.30 -0.30 -12.59
C LEU A 84 -7.48 -1.05 -11.95
N THR A 85 -7.26 -2.30 -11.59
CA THR A 85 -8.24 -3.15 -10.90
C THR A 85 -7.61 -3.84 -9.70
N TYR A 86 -8.42 -4.18 -8.68
CA TYR A 86 -7.96 -4.95 -7.52
C TYR A 86 -7.42 -6.31 -7.94
N GLU A 87 -8.11 -6.97 -8.86
CA GLU A 87 -7.74 -8.29 -9.35
C GLU A 87 -6.36 -8.27 -9.99
N TYR A 88 -6.07 -7.23 -10.78
CA TYR A 88 -4.76 -7.10 -11.41
C TYR A 88 -3.64 -7.01 -10.36
N PHE A 89 -3.76 -6.10 -9.38
CA PHE A 89 -2.72 -5.95 -8.36
C PHE A 89 -2.60 -7.16 -7.45
N LEU A 90 -3.71 -7.86 -7.19
CA LEU A 90 -3.68 -9.10 -6.44
C LEU A 90 -2.94 -10.21 -7.20
N ASP A 91 -3.22 -10.36 -8.50
CA ASP A 91 -2.57 -11.35 -9.36
C ASP A 91 -1.11 -10.97 -9.63
N GLU A 92 -0.76 -9.67 -9.68
CA GLU A 92 0.61 -9.19 -9.73
C GLU A 92 1.43 -9.66 -8.52
N VAL A 93 0.87 -9.63 -7.30
CA VAL A 93 1.57 -10.15 -6.11
C VAL A 93 1.92 -11.63 -6.29
N ASP A 94 1.00 -12.44 -6.82
CA ASP A 94 1.27 -13.87 -7.04
C ASP A 94 2.29 -14.09 -8.17
N GLU A 95 2.22 -13.32 -9.22
CA GLU A 95 3.21 -13.38 -10.30
C GLU A 95 4.60 -12.96 -9.81
N VAL A 96 4.72 -11.88 -9.00
CA VAL A 96 5.97 -11.47 -8.35
C VAL A 96 6.53 -12.61 -7.50
N ARG A 97 5.69 -13.27 -6.69
CA ARG A 97 6.06 -14.45 -5.92
C ARG A 97 6.66 -15.55 -6.82
N GLU A 98 6.00 -15.87 -7.93
CA GLU A 98 6.47 -16.89 -8.89
C GLU A 98 7.80 -16.51 -9.53
N LYS A 99 7.93 -15.29 -10.06
CA LYS A 99 9.17 -14.79 -10.70
C LYS A 99 10.35 -14.73 -9.73
N LEU A 100 10.09 -14.61 -8.43
CA LEU A 100 11.10 -14.62 -7.38
C LEU A 100 11.34 -16.03 -6.82
N GLY A 101 10.52 -17.01 -7.15
CA GLY A 101 10.60 -18.38 -6.65
C GLY A 101 10.29 -18.48 -5.15
N LEU A 102 9.39 -17.64 -4.65
CA LEU A 102 8.97 -17.65 -3.25
C LEU A 102 7.88 -18.69 -3.02
N ASP A 103 8.13 -19.57 -2.06
CA ASP A 103 7.16 -20.52 -1.52
C ASP A 103 7.31 -20.58 0.00
N ASN A 104 6.21 -20.78 0.72
CA ASN A 104 6.23 -20.80 2.18
C ASN A 104 6.87 -19.52 2.78
N PHE A 105 6.41 -18.36 2.36
CA PHE A 105 6.90 -17.06 2.78
C PHE A 105 5.89 -16.32 3.66
N TYR A 106 6.34 -15.23 4.28
CA TYR A 106 5.47 -14.27 4.96
C TYR A 106 5.19 -13.11 4.03
N LEU A 107 3.94 -12.65 4.02
CA LEU A 107 3.52 -11.47 3.26
C LEU A 107 3.17 -10.36 4.25
N ILE A 108 3.76 -9.18 4.07
CA ILE A 108 3.45 -7.98 4.86
C ILE A 108 2.99 -6.86 3.92
N GLY A 109 1.98 -6.13 4.33
CA GLY A 109 1.52 -4.95 3.59
C GLY A 109 1.03 -3.85 4.52
N GLN A 110 1.25 -2.62 4.11
CA GLN A 110 0.81 -1.43 4.83
C GLN A 110 -0.28 -0.73 4.02
N SER A 111 -1.38 -0.29 4.69
CA SER A 111 -2.49 0.41 4.04
C SER A 111 -3.02 -0.39 2.84
N TRP A 112 -3.02 0.16 1.61
CA TRP A 112 -3.34 -0.56 0.38
C TRP A 112 -2.63 -1.92 0.27
N GLY A 113 -1.32 -1.99 0.58
CA GLY A 113 -0.61 -3.27 0.65
C GLY A 113 -1.21 -4.23 1.67
N GLY A 114 -1.75 -3.71 2.78
CA GLY A 114 -2.46 -4.52 3.78
C GLY A 114 -3.80 -5.06 3.27
N LEU A 115 -4.50 -4.33 2.40
CA LEU A 115 -5.67 -4.81 1.67
C LEU A 115 -5.29 -5.98 0.77
N LEU A 116 -4.25 -5.81 -0.05
CA LEU A 116 -3.75 -6.88 -0.92
C LEU A 116 -3.33 -8.13 -0.13
N VAL A 117 -2.69 -7.96 1.05
CA VAL A 117 -2.34 -9.09 1.93
C VAL A 117 -3.58 -9.88 2.36
N GLN A 118 -4.66 -9.20 2.72
CA GLN A 118 -5.91 -9.85 3.15
C GLN A 118 -6.54 -10.64 2.00
N GLU A 119 -6.70 -10.02 0.85
CA GLU A 119 -7.26 -10.70 -0.34
C GLU A 119 -6.33 -11.83 -0.84
N TYR A 120 -5.01 -11.64 -0.77
CA TYR A 120 -4.04 -12.67 -1.11
C TYR A 120 -4.16 -13.89 -0.17
N ALA A 121 -4.35 -13.67 1.12
CA ALA A 121 -4.54 -14.75 2.08
C ALA A 121 -5.80 -15.56 1.80
N VAL A 122 -6.85 -14.93 1.27
CA VAL A 122 -8.09 -15.63 0.84
C VAL A 122 -7.86 -16.42 -0.46
N LYS A 123 -7.29 -15.80 -1.48
CA LYS A 123 -7.17 -16.38 -2.83
C LYS A 123 -5.97 -17.31 -2.96
N TYR A 124 -4.83 -16.94 -2.42
CA TYR A 124 -3.52 -17.58 -2.60
C TYR A 124 -2.86 -18.05 -1.30
N GLY A 125 -3.60 -18.11 -0.20
CA GLY A 125 -3.09 -18.39 1.15
C GLY A 125 -2.31 -19.69 1.30
N LYS A 126 -2.50 -20.66 0.39
CA LYS A 126 -1.74 -21.94 0.39
C LYS A 126 -0.22 -21.74 0.26
N HIS A 127 0.25 -20.62 -0.27
CA HIS A 127 1.66 -20.28 -0.43
C HIS A 127 2.25 -19.57 0.79
N LEU A 128 1.40 -19.09 1.72
CA LEU A 128 1.82 -18.31 2.87
C LEU A 128 2.17 -19.18 4.08
N LYS A 129 3.23 -18.78 4.79
CA LYS A 129 3.47 -19.16 6.19
C LYS A 129 2.68 -18.26 7.14
N GLY A 130 2.43 -17.04 6.76
CA GLY A 130 1.67 -16.06 7.53
C GLY A 130 1.50 -14.76 6.79
N ALA A 131 0.52 -13.98 7.23
CA ALA A 131 0.16 -12.67 6.72
C ALA A 131 0.27 -11.63 7.83
N ILE A 132 0.84 -10.46 7.52
CA ILE A 132 1.00 -9.34 8.44
C ILE A 132 0.31 -8.13 7.82
N ILE A 133 -0.81 -7.72 8.41
CA ILE A 133 -1.59 -6.57 7.99
C ILE A 133 -1.17 -5.38 8.86
N SER A 134 -0.67 -4.32 8.22
CA SER A 134 -0.25 -3.10 8.91
C SER A 134 -1.10 -1.93 8.48
N SER A 135 -1.73 -1.25 9.45
CA SER A 135 -2.49 -0.02 9.23
C SER A 135 -3.54 -0.14 8.11
N MET A 136 -4.28 -1.24 8.11
CA MET A 136 -5.41 -1.47 7.21
C MET A 136 -6.57 -2.09 7.97
N VAL A 137 -7.76 -1.73 7.55
CA VAL A 137 -9.03 -2.20 8.11
C VAL A 137 -9.55 -3.40 7.32
N ASP A 138 -10.54 -4.08 7.87
CA ASP A 138 -11.26 -5.19 7.25
C ASP A 138 -12.57 -4.74 6.58
N GLU A 139 -13.00 -3.50 6.83
CA GLU A 139 -14.21 -2.91 6.27
C GLU A 139 -14.07 -1.38 6.16
N ILE A 140 -14.35 -0.82 4.97
CA ILE A 140 -14.17 0.62 4.72
C ILE A 140 -15.23 1.46 5.42
N ASP A 141 -16.46 1.02 5.50
CA ASP A 141 -17.53 1.77 6.18
C ASP A 141 -17.18 2.02 7.66
N GLU A 142 -16.67 1.01 8.36
CA GLU A 142 -16.21 1.17 9.74
C GLU A 142 -15.00 2.11 9.84
N TYR A 143 -14.11 2.07 8.85
CA TYR A 143 -12.99 3.02 8.76
C TYR A 143 -13.50 4.46 8.62
N VAL A 144 -14.43 4.74 7.72
CA VAL A 144 -15.00 6.07 7.50
C VAL A 144 -15.68 6.58 8.78
N ASP A 145 -16.47 5.74 9.44
CA ASP A 145 -17.07 6.06 10.72
C ASP A 145 -16.03 6.37 11.81
N SER A 146 -14.94 5.62 11.82
CA SER A 146 -13.83 5.85 12.75
C SER A 146 -13.13 7.17 12.48
N VAL A 147 -12.87 7.53 11.22
CA VAL A 147 -12.31 8.82 10.83
C VAL A 147 -13.21 9.96 11.26
N ASN A 148 -14.52 9.86 11.04
CA ASN A 148 -15.49 10.87 11.45
C ASN A 148 -15.53 11.05 12.97
N ARG A 149 -15.44 9.97 13.74
CA ARG A 149 -15.30 10.07 15.21
C ARG A 149 -14.00 10.80 15.60
N ARG A 150 -12.87 10.51 14.94
CA ARG A 150 -11.59 11.16 15.21
C ARG A 150 -11.58 12.65 14.85
N ARG A 151 -12.29 13.05 13.79
CA ARG A 151 -12.50 14.48 13.47
C ARG A 151 -13.14 15.20 14.63
N GLN A 152 -14.18 14.64 15.22
CA GLN A 152 -14.91 15.21 16.36
C GLN A 152 -14.04 15.37 17.63
N GLU A 153 -12.97 14.61 17.78
CA GLU A 153 -12.07 14.71 18.93
C GLU A 153 -11.13 15.93 18.87
N VAL A 154 -10.81 16.44 17.67
CA VAL A 154 -9.75 17.43 17.47
C VAL A 154 -10.15 18.65 16.65
N LEU A 155 -11.28 18.61 15.94
CA LEU A 155 -11.78 19.70 15.11
C LEU A 155 -13.13 20.22 15.62
N PRO A 156 -13.36 21.54 15.56
CA PRO A 156 -14.70 22.08 15.81
C PRO A 156 -15.66 21.67 14.68
N GLN A 157 -16.95 21.63 14.97
CA GLN A 157 -17.98 21.20 14.03
C GLN A 157 -17.95 22.00 12.72
N THR A 158 -17.63 23.29 12.77
CA THR A 158 -17.51 24.14 11.57
C THR A 158 -16.45 23.69 10.59
N GLU A 159 -15.32 23.16 11.09
CA GLU A 159 -14.26 22.61 10.25
C GLU A 159 -14.68 21.25 9.67
N ILE A 160 -15.35 20.41 10.47
CA ILE A 160 -15.88 19.13 9.99
C ILE A 160 -16.90 19.32 8.88
N ASP A 161 -17.83 20.27 9.05
CA ASP A 161 -18.84 20.60 8.03
C ASP A 161 -18.18 21.13 6.75
N PHE A 162 -17.14 21.95 6.89
CA PHE A 162 -16.34 22.45 5.78
C PHE A 162 -15.58 21.33 5.05
N MET A 163 -14.96 20.40 5.79
CA MET A 163 -14.28 19.25 5.20
C MET A 163 -15.25 18.38 4.39
N HIS A 164 -16.45 18.11 4.91
CA HIS A 164 -17.47 17.34 4.18
C HIS A 164 -17.93 18.04 2.91
N GLU A 165 -17.98 19.40 2.89
CA GLU A 165 -18.31 20.15 1.70
C GLU A 165 -17.18 20.05 0.64
N CYS A 166 -15.92 20.15 1.05
CA CYS A 166 -14.77 19.94 0.17
C CYS A 166 -14.77 18.52 -0.43
N GLU A 167 -15.01 17.51 0.38
CA GLU A 167 -15.07 16.09 -0.06
C GLU A 167 -16.19 15.87 -1.09
N LYS A 168 -17.37 16.43 -0.83
CA LYS A 168 -18.50 16.38 -1.78
C LYS A 168 -18.20 17.01 -3.13
N ASN A 169 -17.33 18.03 -3.14
CA ASN A 169 -16.97 18.77 -4.34
C ASN A 169 -15.64 18.32 -4.95
N ASN A 170 -14.99 17.28 -4.40
CA ASN A 170 -13.63 16.83 -4.74
C ASN A 170 -12.58 17.97 -4.64
N ASP A 171 -12.78 18.94 -3.73
CA ASP A 171 -11.89 20.07 -3.48
C ASP A 171 -10.83 19.73 -2.42
N TYR A 172 -10.10 18.65 -2.64
CA TYR A 172 -9.10 18.15 -1.71
C TYR A 172 -7.83 18.99 -1.65
N ASP A 173 -7.55 19.79 -2.68
CA ASP A 173 -6.38 20.70 -2.74
C ASP A 173 -6.63 22.03 -2.00
N ASN A 174 -7.82 22.24 -1.44
CA ASN A 174 -8.15 23.43 -0.67
C ASN A 174 -7.21 23.57 0.53
N GLN A 175 -6.57 24.73 0.64
CA GLN A 175 -5.57 24.96 1.68
C GLN A 175 -6.13 24.74 3.10
N ARG A 176 -7.33 25.23 3.42
CA ARG A 176 -7.95 25.04 4.72
C ARG A 176 -8.27 23.57 4.99
N TYR A 177 -8.74 22.81 3.98
CA TYR A 177 -8.94 21.38 4.06
C TYR A 177 -7.63 20.66 4.41
N GLN A 178 -6.53 21.02 3.75
CA GLN A 178 -5.21 20.43 3.99
C GLN A 178 -4.67 20.78 5.39
N GLU A 179 -4.97 21.97 5.92
CA GLU A 179 -4.63 22.35 7.30
C GLU A 179 -5.36 21.47 8.32
N ASP A 180 -6.65 21.18 8.11
CA ASP A 180 -7.42 20.27 8.95
C ASP A 180 -6.92 18.82 8.85
N VAL A 181 -6.60 18.35 7.64
CA VAL A 181 -5.96 17.04 7.43
C VAL A 181 -4.64 16.93 8.18
N GLN A 182 -3.84 18.01 8.21
CA GLN A 182 -2.58 18.02 8.94
C GLN A 182 -2.81 17.91 10.46
N ILE A 183 -3.86 18.51 11.01
CA ILE A 183 -4.23 18.34 12.42
C ILE A 183 -4.56 16.88 12.72
N LEU A 184 -5.32 16.22 11.85
CA LEU A 184 -5.63 14.79 11.99
C LEU A 184 -4.38 13.92 11.90
N ASN A 185 -3.51 14.19 10.93
CA ASN A 185 -2.27 13.43 10.74
C ASN A 185 -1.35 13.50 11.97
N ILE A 186 -1.14 14.67 12.54
CA ILE A 186 -0.30 14.85 13.73
C ILE A 186 -0.89 14.11 14.94
N ASN A 187 -2.19 14.10 15.09
CA ASN A 187 -2.83 13.48 16.25
C ASN A 187 -2.97 11.96 16.13
N PHE A 188 -3.21 11.41 14.93
CA PHE A 188 -3.64 10.01 14.77
C PHE A 188 -2.75 9.17 13.84
N VAL A 189 -2.05 9.77 12.88
CA VAL A 189 -1.28 9.04 11.86
C VAL A 189 0.22 9.12 12.11
N ASP A 190 0.79 10.31 12.04
CA ASP A 190 2.23 10.52 12.20
C ASP A 190 2.54 11.31 13.48
N ARG A 191 2.64 10.58 14.58
CA ARG A 191 2.91 11.13 15.92
C ARG A 191 4.37 11.36 16.22
N LYS A 192 5.28 10.90 15.34
CA LYS A 192 6.73 11.11 15.46
C LYS A 192 7.22 12.06 14.39
N GLN A 193 7.37 13.33 14.72
CA GLN A 193 7.88 14.37 13.83
C GLN A 193 9.39 14.63 14.03
N PRO A 194 10.17 14.97 12.98
CA PRO A 194 9.78 14.97 11.57
C PRO A 194 9.74 13.55 10.99
N SER A 195 8.72 13.26 10.21
CA SER A 195 8.68 12.06 9.40
C SER A 195 9.67 12.16 8.23
N LYS A 196 10.22 11.04 7.78
CA LYS A 196 10.93 11.00 6.50
C LYS A 196 9.94 11.39 5.41
N LEU A 197 10.26 12.40 4.61
CA LEU A 197 9.50 12.70 3.41
C LEU A 197 9.85 11.64 2.37
N TYR A 198 8.89 10.79 2.05
CA TYR A 198 8.99 9.86 0.94
C TYR A 198 8.52 10.54 -0.34
N HIS A 199 9.17 10.24 -1.46
CA HIS A 199 8.85 10.82 -2.77
C HIS A 199 7.56 10.21 -3.35
N LEU A 200 6.42 10.42 -2.68
CA LEU A 200 5.14 9.86 -3.10
C LEU A 200 4.50 10.58 -4.30
N LYS A 201 4.92 11.82 -4.60
CA LYS A 201 4.16 12.68 -5.52
C LYS A 201 4.64 12.68 -6.97
N ASP A 202 5.86 12.25 -7.29
CA ASP A 202 6.48 12.63 -8.55
C ASP A 202 6.63 11.50 -9.58
N LEU A 203 6.12 10.28 -9.31
CA LEU A 203 6.55 9.10 -10.05
C LEU A 203 5.42 8.17 -10.52
N GLY A 204 4.36 8.74 -11.08
CA GLY A 204 3.28 7.97 -11.73
C GLY A 204 2.23 7.38 -10.77
N GLY A 205 2.55 7.26 -9.50
CA GLY A 205 1.65 6.70 -8.49
C GLY A 205 0.33 7.44 -8.30
N SER A 206 0.26 8.72 -8.72
CA SER A 206 -0.97 9.51 -8.62
C SER A 206 -2.12 8.96 -9.48
N ALA A 207 -1.83 8.39 -10.65
CA ALA A 207 -2.87 7.81 -11.50
C ALA A 207 -3.52 6.59 -10.82
N VAL A 208 -2.71 5.70 -10.26
CA VAL A 208 -3.18 4.53 -9.52
C VAL A 208 -3.94 4.95 -8.26
N TYR A 209 -3.39 5.89 -7.49
CA TYR A 209 -4.02 6.41 -6.29
C TYR A 209 -5.41 7.01 -6.56
N ASN A 210 -5.54 7.84 -7.59
CA ASN A 210 -6.79 8.53 -7.90
C ASN A 210 -7.92 7.59 -8.31
N VAL A 211 -7.61 6.45 -8.94
CA VAL A 211 -8.64 5.46 -9.33
C VAL A 211 -9.28 4.79 -8.12
N PHE A 212 -8.47 4.48 -7.10
CA PHE A 212 -8.96 3.75 -5.91
C PHE A 212 -9.35 4.67 -4.75
N GLN A 213 -9.08 5.95 -4.86
CA GLN A 213 -9.48 6.92 -3.84
C GLN A 213 -11.02 7.07 -3.84
N GLY A 214 -11.66 6.72 -2.73
CA GLY A 214 -13.10 6.76 -2.58
C GLY A 214 -13.83 5.49 -3.01
N ASP A 215 -13.12 4.43 -3.41
CA ASP A 215 -13.72 3.11 -3.53
C ASP A 215 -13.97 2.53 -2.12
N ASN A 216 -15.24 2.46 -1.77
CA ASN A 216 -15.70 2.10 -0.43
C ASN A 216 -16.30 0.69 -0.38
N GLU A 217 -16.11 -0.12 -1.41
CA GLU A 217 -16.72 -1.47 -1.49
C GLU A 217 -15.85 -2.57 -0.89
N PHE A 218 -14.64 -2.25 -0.41
CA PHE A 218 -13.77 -3.26 0.19
C PHE A 218 -14.33 -3.77 1.51
N VAL A 219 -14.66 -5.05 1.55
CA VAL A 219 -15.08 -5.78 2.75
C VAL A 219 -14.44 -7.17 2.73
N ILE A 220 -13.61 -7.47 3.73
CA ILE A 220 -13.02 -8.80 3.91
C ILE A 220 -13.57 -9.56 5.11
N THR A 221 -14.40 -8.90 5.92
CA THR A 221 -15.01 -9.48 7.11
C THR A 221 -15.73 -10.79 6.79
N GLY A 222 -15.37 -11.85 7.50
CA GLY A 222 -15.92 -13.19 7.29
C GLY A 222 -15.34 -14.01 6.13
N LYS A 223 -14.46 -13.44 5.30
CA LYS A 223 -13.75 -14.17 4.23
C LYS A 223 -12.51 -14.92 4.78
N LEU A 224 -11.86 -14.38 5.78
CA LEU A 224 -10.76 -15.03 6.50
C LEU A 224 -11.33 -15.95 7.59
N LYS A 225 -10.98 -17.22 7.54
CA LYS A 225 -11.40 -18.25 8.51
C LYS A 225 -10.22 -18.76 9.30
#